data_d8c278a50f8916bc8c49a3a37447d4a6
#
_entry.id   d8c278a50f8916bc8c49a3a37447d4a6
#
_cell.length_a   1.000
_cell.length_b   1.000
_cell.length_c   1.000
_cell.angle_alpha   90.00
_cell.angle_beta   90.00
_cell.angle_gamma   90.00
#
_symmetry.space_group_name_H-M   'P 1'
#
loop_
_entity.id
_entity.type
_entity.pdbx_description
1 polymer ?
#
loop_
_entity_poly.entity_id
_entity_poly.type
_entity_poly.pdbx_seq_one_letter_code
_entity_poly.pdbx_strand_id
1 'polypeptide(L)'
;EIDLTVDDLLSALKSDVDKKQTWLIAVWISVGIISFLVISVFGSRLFWLWNLRGLESTFRYVASVQRLSGWAGISVNDKETIREWGERLGKRIHKIDDLRVLIESFEADRYGPPQNVKNDSKVSAKVYTNLRKSLVAAILRRFRRLSG
;
A
#
# COMPACT_ATOMS: atom_id res chain seq x y z
N GLU A 1 -5.15 24.99 64.38
CA GLU A 1 -6.34 24.16 64.25
C GLU A 1 -6.83 24.30 62.80
N ILE A 2 -6.59 23.25 61.97
CA ILE A 2 -6.97 23.29 60.55
C ILE A 2 -8.40 22.75 60.53
N ASP A 3 -9.34 23.67 60.49
CA ASP A 3 -10.75 23.35 60.32
C ASP A 3 -11.03 22.95 58.86
N LEU A 4 -10.64 21.74 58.52
CA LEU A 4 -10.97 21.14 57.21
C LEU A 4 -12.45 20.78 57.22
N THR A 5 -13.25 21.61 56.62
CA THR A 5 -14.69 21.41 56.49
C THR A 5 -14.95 20.17 55.63
N VAL A 6 -16.00 19.44 55.95
CA VAL A 6 -16.43 18.20 55.23
C VAL A 6 -16.61 18.51 53.72
N ASP A 7 -16.98 19.74 53.38
CA ASP A 7 -17.15 20.20 52.01
C ASP A 7 -15.84 20.28 51.23
N ASP A 8 -14.72 20.64 51.88
CA ASP A 8 -13.39 20.66 51.26
C ASP A 8 -12.90 19.23 50.89
N LEU A 9 -13.17 18.28 51.77
CA LEU A 9 -12.86 16.87 51.54
C LEU A 9 -13.72 16.27 50.40
N LEU A 10 -15.01 16.61 50.35
CA LEU A 10 -15.91 16.14 49.29
C LEU A 10 -15.54 16.76 47.93
N SER A 11 -15.15 18.02 47.90
CA SER A 11 -14.71 18.67 46.65
C SER A 11 -13.41 18.08 46.12
N ALA A 12 -12.45 17.79 47.01
CA ALA A 12 -11.19 17.12 46.65
C ALA A 12 -11.40 15.69 46.12
N LEU A 13 -12.26 14.90 46.76
CA LEU A 13 -12.63 13.56 46.32
C LEU A 13 -13.33 13.56 44.94
N LYS A 14 -14.25 14.51 44.74
CA LYS A 14 -14.98 14.67 43.49
C LYS A 14 -14.03 15.03 42.34
N SER A 15 -13.09 15.93 42.59
CA SER A 15 -12.07 16.34 41.59
C SER A 15 -11.14 15.18 41.19
N ASP A 16 -10.82 14.27 42.12
CA ASP A 16 -9.93 13.14 41.84
C ASP A 16 -10.65 12.02 41.06
N VAL A 17 -11.94 11.82 41.34
CA VAL A 17 -12.81 10.89 40.60
C VAL A 17 -13.01 11.38 39.16
N ASP A 18 -13.29 12.65 38.96
CA ASP A 18 -13.47 13.24 37.63
C ASP A 18 -12.18 13.17 36.79
N LYS A 19 -11.02 13.36 37.39
CA LYS A 19 -9.72 13.22 36.69
C LYS A 19 -9.46 11.77 36.27
N LYS A 20 -9.74 10.80 37.09
CA LYS A 20 -9.61 9.37 36.75
C LYS A 20 -10.55 8.96 35.63
N GLN A 21 -11.79 9.46 35.66
CA GLN A 21 -12.79 9.15 34.66
C GLN A 21 -12.44 9.75 33.30
N THR A 22 -11.98 11.01 33.26
CA THR A 22 -11.52 11.67 32.05
C THR A 22 -10.29 10.98 31.46
N TRP A 23 -9.35 10.53 32.27
CA TRP A 23 -8.17 9.82 31.81
C TRP A 23 -8.54 8.45 31.18
N LEU A 24 -9.44 7.69 31.78
CA LEU A 24 -9.94 6.43 31.25
C LEU A 24 -10.62 6.61 29.89
N ILE A 25 -11.44 7.64 29.73
CA ILE A 25 -12.09 7.97 28.46
C ILE A 25 -11.03 8.29 27.39
N ALA A 26 -10.02 9.09 27.73
CA ALA A 26 -8.94 9.43 26.80
C ALA A 26 -8.14 8.18 26.35
N VAL A 27 -7.89 7.24 27.25
CA VAL A 27 -7.24 5.96 26.93
C VAL A 27 -8.11 5.13 25.98
N TRP A 28 -9.41 5.00 26.24
CA TRP A 28 -10.32 4.25 25.36
C TRP A 28 -10.45 4.87 23.97
N ILE A 29 -10.49 6.18 23.86
CA ILE A 29 -10.50 6.89 22.60
C ILE A 29 -9.18 6.63 21.82
N SER A 30 -8.04 6.69 22.51
CA SER A 30 -6.74 6.43 21.89
C SER A 30 -6.63 4.99 21.36
N VAL A 31 -7.08 4.00 22.13
CA VAL A 31 -7.14 2.59 21.71
C VAL A 31 -8.08 2.42 20.52
N GLY A 32 -9.23 3.10 20.51
CA GLY A 32 -10.17 3.10 19.40
C GLY A 32 -9.56 3.64 18.09
N ILE A 33 -8.84 4.76 18.17
CA ILE A 33 -8.17 5.36 17.03
C ILE A 33 -7.07 4.45 16.48
N ILE A 34 -6.24 3.88 17.34
CA ILE A 34 -5.17 2.94 16.95
C ILE A 34 -5.76 1.70 16.29
N SER A 35 -6.80 1.10 16.88
CA SER A 35 -7.50 -0.05 16.29
C SER A 35 -8.09 0.28 14.93
N PHE A 36 -8.72 1.43 14.78
CA PHE A 36 -9.28 1.88 13.50
C PHE A 36 -8.20 2.05 12.43
N LEU A 37 -7.05 2.63 12.77
CA LEU A 37 -5.92 2.76 11.84
C LEU A 37 -5.36 1.40 11.41
N VAL A 38 -5.20 0.47 12.35
CA VAL A 38 -4.73 -0.89 12.05
C VAL A 38 -5.72 -1.61 11.13
N ILE A 39 -7.01 -1.58 11.44
CA ILE A 39 -8.06 -2.21 10.62
C ILE A 39 -8.12 -1.55 9.22
N SER A 40 -8.00 -0.25 9.12
CA SER A 40 -8.00 0.49 7.85
C SER A 40 -6.82 0.08 6.96
N VAL A 41 -5.62 -0.02 7.52
CA VAL A 41 -4.43 -0.45 6.78
C VAL A 41 -4.53 -1.93 6.38
N PHE A 42 -4.98 -2.79 7.28
CA PHE A 42 -5.17 -4.23 7.00
C PHE A 42 -6.30 -4.45 6.00
N GLY A 43 -7.44 -3.79 6.18
CA GLY A 43 -8.60 -3.88 5.29
C GLY A 43 -8.28 -3.41 3.88
N SER A 44 -7.56 -2.30 3.75
CA SER A 44 -7.07 -1.80 2.46
C SER A 44 -6.15 -2.81 1.77
N ARG A 45 -5.27 -3.47 2.52
CA ARG A 45 -4.38 -4.51 1.97
C ARG A 45 -5.13 -5.78 1.56
N LEU A 46 -6.10 -6.22 2.34
CA LEU A 46 -6.95 -7.38 2.01
C LEU A 46 -7.84 -7.08 0.79
N PHE A 47 -8.47 -5.92 0.76
CA PHE A 47 -9.29 -5.47 -0.37
C PHE A 47 -8.47 -5.41 -1.67
N TRP A 48 -7.23 -4.90 -1.56
CA TRP A 48 -6.31 -4.84 -2.69
C TRP A 48 -5.92 -6.24 -3.22
N LEU A 49 -5.69 -7.22 -2.32
CA LEU A 49 -5.41 -8.62 -2.67
C LEU A 49 -6.64 -9.34 -3.24
N TRP A 50 -7.83 -9.03 -2.73
CA TRP A 50 -9.09 -9.64 -3.18
C TRP A 50 -9.47 -9.19 -4.59
N ASN A 51 -9.32 -7.93 -4.88
CA ASN A 51 -9.67 -7.35 -6.19
C ASN A 51 -8.79 -7.89 -7.35
N LEU A 52 -7.63 -8.50 -7.03
CA LEU A 52 -6.74 -9.11 -8.01
C LEU A 52 -6.90 -10.64 -8.14
N ARG A 53 -7.72 -11.28 -7.29
CA ARG A 53 -7.85 -12.75 -7.28
C ARG A 53 -8.54 -13.34 -8.52
N GLY A 54 -9.33 -12.56 -9.23
CA GLY A 54 -10.04 -12.99 -10.45
C GLY A 54 -9.25 -12.83 -11.74
N LEU A 55 -8.05 -12.22 -11.70
CA LEU A 55 -7.23 -12.01 -12.88
C LEU A 55 -6.23 -13.17 -13.07
N GLU A 56 -6.01 -13.56 -14.32
CA GLU A 56 -4.90 -14.45 -14.68
C GLU A 56 -3.57 -13.92 -14.13
N SER A 57 -2.62 -14.83 -13.87
CA SER A 57 -1.39 -14.49 -13.13
C SER A 57 -0.60 -13.34 -13.74
N THR A 58 -0.45 -13.31 -15.06
CA THR A 58 0.31 -12.30 -15.79
C THR A 58 -0.39 -10.94 -15.79
N PHE A 59 -1.72 -10.92 -15.98
CA PHE A 59 -2.52 -9.71 -15.85
C PHE A 59 -2.41 -9.08 -14.48
N ARG A 60 -2.39 -9.89 -13.42
CA ARG A 60 -2.22 -9.44 -12.04
C ARG A 60 -0.88 -8.76 -11.83
N TYR A 61 0.19 -9.30 -12.40
CA TYR A 61 1.52 -8.70 -12.27
C TYR A 61 1.59 -7.35 -12.99
N VAL A 62 1.11 -7.26 -14.23
CA VAL A 62 1.10 -6.01 -14.98
C VAL A 62 0.24 -4.96 -14.29
N ALA A 63 -0.97 -5.28 -13.86
CA ALA A 63 -1.84 -4.37 -13.11
C ALA A 63 -1.19 -3.87 -11.82
N SER A 64 -0.47 -4.75 -11.11
CA SER A 64 0.27 -4.39 -9.90
C SER A 64 1.42 -3.43 -10.19
N VAL A 65 2.17 -3.66 -11.27
CA VAL A 65 3.26 -2.78 -11.70
C VAL A 65 2.71 -1.42 -12.13
N GLN A 66 1.59 -1.36 -12.86
CA GLN A 66 0.92 -0.12 -13.23
C GLN A 66 0.50 0.72 -12.01
N ARG A 67 -0.10 0.09 -11.00
CA ARG A 67 -0.47 0.77 -9.76
C ARG A 67 0.74 1.30 -9.00
N LEU A 68 1.78 0.49 -8.83
CA LEU A 68 3.02 0.90 -8.17
C LEU A 68 3.74 2.02 -8.92
N SER A 69 3.75 1.98 -10.27
CA SER A 69 4.33 3.05 -11.08
C SER A 69 3.56 4.37 -10.93
N GLY A 70 2.23 4.32 -10.80
CA GLY A 70 1.40 5.49 -10.49
C GLY A 70 1.81 6.15 -9.17
N TRP A 71 2.05 5.36 -8.11
CA TRP A 71 2.56 5.88 -6.83
C TRP A 71 3.97 6.43 -6.92
N ALA A 72 4.81 5.85 -7.79
CA ALA A 72 6.13 6.41 -8.10
C ALA A 72 6.06 7.69 -8.95
N GLY A 73 4.86 8.10 -9.40
CA GLY A 73 4.65 9.28 -10.26
C GLY A 73 4.87 9.02 -11.75
N ILE A 74 4.73 7.77 -12.16
CA ILE A 74 4.85 7.33 -13.55
C ILE A 74 3.56 6.60 -13.93
N SER A 75 2.47 7.35 -14.03
CA SER A 75 1.17 6.80 -14.44
C SER A 75 1.17 6.47 -15.94
N VAL A 76 0.30 5.55 -16.32
CA VAL A 76 -0.04 5.30 -17.73
C VAL A 76 -0.75 6.53 -18.29
N ASN A 77 -0.40 6.92 -19.50
CA ASN A 77 -1.09 8.01 -20.20
C ASN A 77 -2.17 7.39 -21.10
N ASP A 78 -3.33 8.05 -21.25
CA ASP A 78 -4.47 7.55 -22.05
C ASP A 78 -4.14 7.32 -23.54
N LYS A 79 -3.11 7.99 -24.04
CA LYS A 79 -2.66 7.89 -25.44
C LYS A 79 -1.45 6.96 -25.64
N GLU A 80 -0.99 6.31 -24.59
CA GLU A 80 0.23 5.52 -24.58
C GLU A 80 -0.10 4.03 -24.58
N THR A 81 0.57 3.26 -25.44
CA THR A 81 0.48 1.82 -25.43
C THR A 81 1.17 1.23 -24.19
N ILE A 82 0.81 0.00 -23.82
CA ILE A 82 1.44 -0.69 -22.69
C ILE A 82 2.95 -0.88 -22.88
N ARG A 83 3.38 -1.03 -24.14
CA ARG A 83 4.79 -1.16 -24.51
C ARG A 83 5.55 0.15 -24.34
N GLU A 84 5.02 1.26 -24.83
CA GLU A 84 5.61 2.59 -24.66
C GLU A 84 5.71 3.00 -23.20
N TRP A 85 4.63 2.75 -22.43
CA TRP A 85 4.63 2.94 -20.98
C TRP A 85 5.73 2.10 -20.32
N GLY A 86 5.85 0.81 -20.67
CA GLY A 86 6.86 -0.09 -20.15
C GLY A 86 8.28 0.37 -20.43
N GLU A 87 8.56 0.84 -21.64
CA GLU A 87 9.87 1.40 -21.98
C GLU A 87 10.20 2.67 -21.19
N ARG A 88 9.24 3.57 -21.05
CA ARG A 88 9.38 4.80 -20.26
C ARG A 88 9.62 4.50 -18.78
N LEU A 89 8.86 3.56 -18.21
CA LEU A 89 9.04 3.10 -16.85
C LEU A 89 10.39 2.42 -16.67
N GLY A 90 10.77 1.52 -17.60
CA GLY A 90 12.01 0.76 -17.56
C GLY A 90 13.26 1.66 -17.58
N LYS A 91 13.25 2.70 -18.41
CA LYS A 91 14.30 3.72 -18.43
C LYS A 91 14.44 4.41 -17.07
N ARG A 92 13.30 4.71 -16.42
CA ARG A 92 13.30 5.46 -15.15
C ARG A 92 13.73 4.64 -13.93
N ILE A 93 13.44 3.35 -13.93
CA ILE A 93 13.84 2.43 -12.83
C ILE A 93 15.09 1.61 -13.15
N HIS A 94 15.71 1.81 -14.34
CA HIS A 94 16.85 1.04 -14.85
C HIS A 94 16.59 -0.48 -14.91
N LYS A 95 15.39 -0.88 -15.37
CA LYS A 95 14.91 -2.27 -15.44
C LYS A 95 14.13 -2.52 -16.72
N ILE A 96 14.71 -2.12 -17.88
CA ILE A 96 14.06 -2.22 -19.19
C ILE A 96 13.82 -3.67 -19.56
N ASP A 97 14.81 -4.55 -19.35
CA ASP A 97 14.73 -5.95 -19.76
C ASP A 97 13.68 -6.72 -18.95
N ASP A 98 13.63 -6.48 -17.64
CA ASP A 98 12.62 -7.09 -16.76
C ASP A 98 11.19 -6.68 -17.18
N LEU A 99 11.00 -5.41 -17.56
CA LEU A 99 9.69 -4.92 -18.02
C LEU A 99 9.33 -5.46 -19.41
N ARG A 100 10.30 -5.55 -20.32
CA ARG A 100 10.08 -6.13 -21.64
C ARG A 100 9.58 -7.57 -21.52
N VAL A 101 10.26 -8.40 -20.75
CA VAL A 101 9.84 -9.81 -20.49
C VAL A 101 8.43 -9.89 -19.93
N LEU A 102 8.09 -9.01 -18.97
CA LEU A 102 6.75 -9.00 -18.38
C LEU A 102 5.67 -8.60 -19.38
N ILE A 103 5.95 -7.61 -20.24
CA ILE A 103 5.01 -7.13 -21.27
C ILE A 103 4.87 -8.17 -22.38
N GLU A 104 5.96 -8.79 -22.83
CA GLU A 104 5.92 -9.87 -23.82
C GLU A 104 5.12 -11.08 -23.30
N SER A 105 5.31 -11.46 -22.04
CA SER A 105 4.47 -12.51 -21.42
C SER A 105 3.00 -12.11 -21.35
N PHE A 106 2.70 -10.85 -21.07
CA PHE A 106 1.32 -10.34 -21.05
C PHE A 106 0.69 -10.32 -22.46
N GLU A 107 1.44 -9.90 -23.47
CA GLU A 107 0.98 -9.90 -24.88
C GLU A 107 0.77 -11.34 -25.38
N ALA A 108 1.67 -12.26 -25.00
CA ALA A 108 1.54 -13.68 -25.34
C ALA A 108 0.31 -14.33 -24.70
N ASP A 109 0.02 -14.04 -23.43
CA ASP A 109 -1.18 -14.53 -22.74
C ASP A 109 -2.47 -13.99 -23.37
N ARG A 110 -2.43 -12.75 -23.89
CA ARG A 110 -3.62 -12.10 -24.43
C ARG A 110 -3.89 -12.42 -25.90
N TYR A 111 -2.86 -12.58 -26.68
CA TYR A 111 -2.94 -12.69 -28.16
C TYR A 111 -2.27 -13.96 -28.70
N GLY A 112 -1.56 -14.69 -27.86
CA GLY A 112 -0.83 -15.90 -28.26
C GLY A 112 -1.69 -17.17 -28.26
N PRO A 113 -1.22 -18.26 -28.88
CA PRO A 113 -1.89 -19.54 -28.84
C PRO A 113 -1.85 -20.16 -27.42
N PRO A 114 -2.91 -20.85 -26.98
CA PRO A 114 -3.13 -21.26 -25.58
C PRO A 114 -2.12 -22.27 -25.00
N GLN A 115 -1.13 -22.71 -25.76
CA GLN A 115 -0.23 -23.82 -25.39
C GLN A 115 0.96 -23.45 -24.49
N ASN A 116 1.32 -22.17 -24.34
CA ASN A 116 2.57 -21.76 -23.67
C ASN A 116 2.41 -21.17 -22.26
N VAL A 117 1.19 -21.12 -21.73
CA VAL A 117 0.83 -20.35 -20.50
C VAL A 117 1.54 -20.82 -19.22
N LYS A 118 1.92 -22.10 -19.10
CA LYS A 118 2.48 -22.62 -17.84
C LYS A 118 3.94 -22.25 -17.54
N ASN A 119 4.76 -22.06 -18.56
CA ASN A 119 6.18 -21.70 -18.34
C ASN A 119 6.39 -20.21 -18.09
N ASP A 120 5.57 -19.35 -18.69
CA ASP A 120 5.68 -17.91 -18.57
C ASP A 120 5.27 -17.37 -17.19
N SER A 121 4.37 -18.07 -16.48
CA SER A 121 3.90 -17.61 -15.16
C SER A 121 5.00 -17.59 -14.09
N LYS A 122 5.94 -18.53 -14.10
CA LYS A 122 7.07 -18.59 -13.15
C LYS A 122 8.11 -17.51 -13.45
N VAL A 123 8.39 -17.28 -14.74
CA VAL A 123 9.31 -16.24 -15.18
C VAL A 123 8.73 -14.87 -14.83
N SER A 124 7.46 -14.64 -15.14
CA SER A 124 6.74 -13.40 -14.82
C SER A 124 6.70 -13.12 -13.31
N ALA A 125 6.54 -14.14 -12.46
CA ALA A 125 6.58 -14.00 -11.01
C ALA A 125 7.95 -13.54 -10.49
N LYS A 126 9.04 -14.12 -11.03
CA LYS A 126 10.40 -13.73 -10.65
C LYS A 126 10.72 -12.30 -11.09
N VAL A 127 10.39 -11.97 -12.32
CA VAL A 127 10.55 -10.63 -12.90
C VAL A 127 9.74 -9.61 -12.10
N TYR A 128 8.48 -9.90 -11.79
CA TYR A 128 7.63 -9.05 -10.95
C TYR A 128 8.25 -8.77 -9.57
N THR A 129 8.84 -9.78 -8.93
CA THR A 129 9.47 -9.62 -7.62
C THR A 129 10.65 -8.63 -7.67
N ASN A 130 11.44 -8.68 -8.74
CA ASN A 130 12.55 -7.75 -8.97
C ASN A 130 12.05 -6.32 -9.25
N LEU A 131 11.05 -6.19 -10.12
CA LEU A 131 10.43 -4.90 -10.45
C LEU A 131 9.80 -4.25 -9.22
N ARG A 132 9.10 -5.02 -8.40
CA ARG A 132 8.48 -4.54 -7.16
C ARG A 132 9.51 -3.90 -6.22
N LYS A 133 10.67 -4.51 -6.02
CA LYS A 133 11.74 -3.94 -5.17
C LYS A 133 12.21 -2.59 -5.71
N SER A 134 12.46 -2.50 -7.01
CA SER A 134 12.90 -1.26 -7.68
C SER A 134 11.84 -0.16 -7.62
N LEU A 135 10.56 -0.50 -7.80
CA LEU A 135 9.44 0.43 -7.71
C LEU A 135 9.24 0.96 -6.29
N VAL A 136 9.29 0.08 -5.27
CA VAL A 136 9.22 0.49 -3.86
C VAL A 136 10.35 1.45 -3.52
N ALA A 137 11.57 1.17 -3.97
CA ALA A 137 12.71 2.08 -3.79
C ALA A 137 12.51 3.44 -4.49
N ALA A 138 11.87 3.46 -5.66
CA ALA A 138 11.53 4.69 -6.38
C ALA A 138 10.44 5.50 -5.65
N ILE A 139 9.42 4.83 -5.10
CA ILE A 139 8.37 5.44 -4.29
C ILE A 139 8.97 6.09 -3.04
N LEU A 140 9.83 5.38 -2.30
CA LEU A 140 10.48 5.90 -1.10
C LEU A 140 11.36 7.13 -1.41
N ARG A 141 12.10 7.11 -2.53
CA ARG A 141 12.88 8.27 -2.99
C ARG A 141 12.01 9.48 -3.30
N ARG A 142 10.83 9.26 -3.88
CA ARG A 142 9.86 10.34 -4.16
C ARG A 142 9.34 10.95 -2.86
N PHE A 143 8.92 10.13 -1.90
CA PHE A 143 8.43 10.61 -0.60
C PHE A 143 9.50 11.42 0.17
N ARG A 144 10.74 10.95 0.15
CA ARG A 144 11.85 11.70 0.79
C ARG A 144 12.07 13.08 0.19
N ARG A 145 11.83 13.26 -1.13
CA ARG A 145 11.94 14.56 -1.79
C ARG A 145 10.77 15.52 -1.51
N LEU A 146 9.63 14.99 -1.07
CA LEU A 146 8.46 15.79 -0.73
C LEU A 146 8.44 16.22 0.74
N SER A 147 9.23 15.56 1.59
CA SER A 147 9.34 15.83 3.04
C SER A 147 10.56 16.65 3.43
N GLY A 148 11.39 17.08 2.52
CA GLY A 148 12.53 17.97 2.72
C GLY A 148 12.43 19.21 1.88
#